data_5861ef89f9798f02e030d99dd4175dd1
#
_entry.id   5861ef89f9798f02e030d99dd4175dd1
#
_cell.length_a   1.000
_cell.length_b   1.000
_cell.length_c   1.000
_cell.angle_alpha   90.00
_cell.angle_beta   90.00
_cell.angle_gamma   90.00
#
_symmetry.space_group_name_H-M   'P 1'
#
loop_
_entity.id
_entity.type
_entity.pdbx_description
1 polymer ?
#
loop_
_entity_poly.entity_id
_entity_poly.type
_entity_poly.pdbx_seq_one_letter_code
_entity_poly.pdbx_strand_id
1 'polypeptide(L)'
;MLSFTEDTFEQAVIELFENMGYTHIYAPDMNRTDYSRPLLDDVLRDCLVRLNRSLPAVAIDEAILKLNDFDAGSLLQKNIIFMDYLQNGITVKYAVKGEERSSVVKLIDYIDADKNDFYVVNQYTFVENGNNRRLDIILFINGLPLVLMELKSPSKDEVGAENAYNQIRNYMQDIPSLFYYNAICVISDLSTNKAGTITSGLDRFMEWKTKDGDYENTAYAQFDTFYEGMFQKERLLDILKNFILFSGDGQKQFKILAGYHQYFAVRKAIEKAKIATKTDGKGGVFWHTQGSGKSLSMVFYAHLLQEALDSPTIVVMTDRIDLDDQLYTQFAKCAPFLRQTAVQATSKENLRELLDGRQANGIIFTTMFKFERGERPLSERRNIVVMADEAHRGQYGFDEKIVVKENEQGEKEAHTVVGNARIIHDALPNATYIGFTGTPISAKDRNTREVFGDYIDIYDMTQAVEDGATRPVYYESRVIKLHLDKDTLALIDATYDALEQQSDAATIEKSKKMLGQMESVLG
;
A
#
# COMPACT_ATOMS: atom_id res chain seq x y z
N MET A 1 -39.44 -18.85 -12.67
CA MET A 1 -38.11 -18.38 -12.28
C MET A 1 -38.31 -17.43 -11.11
N LEU A 2 -37.80 -17.72 -9.94
CA LEU A 2 -37.78 -16.76 -8.83
C LEU A 2 -36.89 -15.59 -9.31
N SER A 3 -37.46 -14.39 -9.40
CA SER A 3 -36.66 -13.19 -9.70
C SER A 3 -35.76 -12.95 -8.50
N PHE A 4 -34.46 -12.93 -8.73
CA PHE A 4 -33.49 -12.56 -7.71
C PHE A 4 -33.67 -11.06 -7.43
N THR A 5 -34.20 -10.73 -6.26
CA THR A 5 -34.52 -9.36 -5.85
C THR A 5 -33.42 -8.78 -4.96
N GLU A 6 -33.44 -7.47 -4.75
CA GLU A 6 -32.53 -6.79 -3.81
C GLU A 6 -32.66 -7.39 -2.39
N ASP A 7 -33.88 -7.67 -1.94
CA ASP A 7 -34.11 -8.33 -0.63
C ASP A 7 -33.46 -9.72 -0.56
N THR A 8 -33.56 -10.52 -1.64
CA THR A 8 -32.93 -11.85 -1.68
C THR A 8 -31.42 -11.74 -1.64
N PHE A 9 -30.88 -10.72 -2.29
CA PHE A 9 -29.46 -10.42 -2.30
C PHE A 9 -28.97 -9.95 -0.93
N GLU A 10 -29.70 -9.05 -0.28
CA GLU A 10 -29.42 -8.58 1.08
C GLU A 10 -29.38 -9.76 2.07
N GLN A 11 -30.36 -10.69 1.98
CA GLN A 11 -30.38 -11.88 2.82
C GLN A 11 -29.16 -12.78 2.57
N ALA A 12 -28.73 -12.99 1.33
CA ALA A 12 -27.54 -13.77 1.03
C ALA A 12 -26.26 -13.14 1.62
N VAL A 13 -26.15 -11.82 1.61
CA VAL A 13 -25.03 -11.11 2.27
C VAL A 13 -25.09 -11.30 3.79
N ILE A 14 -26.27 -11.18 4.40
CA ILE A 14 -26.45 -11.38 5.83
C ILE A 14 -26.06 -12.79 6.25
N GLU A 15 -26.50 -13.82 5.49
CA GLU A 15 -26.14 -15.22 5.77
C GLU A 15 -24.62 -15.46 5.72
N LEU A 16 -23.89 -14.81 4.79
CA LEU A 16 -22.43 -14.88 4.77
C LEU A 16 -21.82 -14.29 6.05
N PHE A 17 -22.32 -13.15 6.54
CA PHE A 17 -21.85 -12.56 7.80
C PHE A 17 -22.17 -13.42 9.01
N GLU A 18 -23.38 -13.99 9.09
CA GLU A 18 -23.75 -14.92 10.16
C GLU A 18 -22.83 -16.16 10.17
N ASN A 19 -22.52 -16.71 9.00
CA ASN A 19 -21.57 -17.82 8.85
C ASN A 19 -20.14 -17.46 9.30
N MET A 20 -19.75 -16.18 9.17
CA MET A 20 -18.50 -15.65 9.72
C MET A 20 -18.59 -15.30 11.21
N GLY A 21 -19.73 -15.56 11.87
CA GLY A 21 -19.96 -15.34 13.29
C GLY A 21 -20.35 -13.92 13.67
N TYR A 22 -20.87 -13.11 12.74
CA TYR A 22 -21.52 -11.84 13.07
C TYR A 22 -22.92 -12.09 13.60
N THR A 23 -23.38 -11.24 14.49
CA THR A 23 -24.77 -11.28 14.98
C THR A 23 -25.63 -10.39 14.09
N HIS A 24 -26.66 -10.97 13.49
CA HIS A 24 -27.62 -10.21 12.67
C HIS A 24 -28.61 -9.44 13.54
N ILE A 25 -28.88 -8.21 13.17
CA ILE A 25 -29.93 -7.36 13.76
C ILE A 25 -30.72 -6.70 12.63
N TYR A 26 -32.03 -6.92 12.62
CA TYR A 26 -32.94 -6.17 11.77
C TYR A 26 -33.26 -4.82 12.43
N ALA A 27 -32.78 -3.72 11.86
CA ALA A 27 -32.82 -2.42 12.52
C ALA A 27 -34.25 -1.91 12.86
N PRO A 28 -35.30 -2.19 12.08
CA PRO A 28 -36.67 -1.84 12.46
C PRO A 28 -37.16 -2.47 13.78
N ASP A 29 -36.58 -3.62 14.19
CA ASP A 29 -36.91 -4.29 15.44
C ASP A 29 -36.11 -3.75 16.64
N MET A 30 -35.13 -2.88 16.40
CA MET A 30 -34.37 -2.25 17.46
C MET A 30 -35.23 -1.23 18.21
N ASN A 31 -35.16 -1.24 19.55
CA ASN A 31 -35.81 -0.23 20.38
C ASN A 31 -35.03 1.10 20.36
N ARG A 32 -35.00 1.79 19.20
CA ARG A 32 -34.37 3.10 19.03
C ARG A 32 -35.39 4.21 19.14
N THR A 33 -35.16 5.13 20.09
CA THR A 33 -35.99 6.33 20.27
C THR A 33 -35.41 7.55 19.53
N ASP A 34 -34.10 7.55 19.29
CA ASP A 34 -33.38 8.62 18.58
C ASP A 34 -32.67 8.05 17.34
N TYR A 35 -33.15 8.42 16.18
CA TYR A 35 -32.60 8.01 14.89
C TYR A 35 -31.44 8.89 14.40
N SER A 36 -31.06 9.94 15.15
CA SER A 36 -29.93 10.80 14.83
C SER A 36 -28.60 10.35 15.47
N ARG A 37 -28.66 9.30 16.31
CA ARG A 37 -27.48 8.74 17.01
C ARG A 37 -26.78 7.71 16.13
N PRO A 38 -25.52 7.95 15.73
CA PRO A 38 -24.78 6.99 14.89
C PRO A 38 -24.23 5.80 15.68
N LEU A 39 -23.98 5.96 16.98
CA LEU A 39 -23.41 4.93 17.85
C LEU A 39 -24.50 4.08 18.50
N LEU A 40 -24.23 2.79 18.72
CA LEU A 40 -25.03 1.94 19.59
C LEU A 40 -24.53 2.13 21.02
N ASP A 41 -25.00 3.20 21.69
CA ASP A 41 -24.44 3.71 22.95
C ASP A 41 -24.34 2.66 24.06
N ASP A 42 -25.36 1.83 24.25
CA ASP A 42 -25.37 0.78 25.28
C ASP A 42 -24.31 -0.30 24.97
N VAL A 43 -24.28 -0.78 23.73
CA VAL A 43 -23.29 -1.76 23.28
C VAL A 43 -21.87 -1.20 23.41
N LEU A 44 -21.67 0.05 22.96
CA LEU A 44 -20.37 0.71 23.04
C LEU A 44 -19.89 0.80 24.48
N ARG A 45 -20.74 1.28 25.41
CA ARG A 45 -20.40 1.42 26.83
C ARG A 45 -20.00 0.07 27.44
N ASP A 46 -20.79 -0.96 27.23
CA ASP A 46 -20.54 -2.30 27.77
C ASP A 46 -19.23 -2.88 27.24
N CYS A 47 -18.96 -2.71 25.95
CA CYS A 47 -17.69 -3.12 25.33
C CYS A 47 -16.51 -2.35 25.90
N LEU A 48 -16.58 -1.02 26.01
CA LEU A 48 -15.49 -0.22 26.56
C LEU A 48 -15.15 -0.60 27.99
N VAL A 49 -16.15 -0.85 28.84
CA VAL A 49 -15.96 -1.34 30.23
C VAL A 49 -15.26 -2.71 30.19
N ARG A 50 -15.72 -3.61 29.33
CA ARG A 50 -15.16 -4.97 29.19
C ARG A 50 -13.71 -4.96 28.71
N LEU A 51 -13.38 -4.12 27.72
CA LEU A 51 -12.04 -4.04 27.14
C LEU A 51 -11.03 -3.30 28.04
N ASN A 52 -11.50 -2.40 28.92
CA ASN A 52 -10.67 -1.52 29.74
C ASN A 52 -10.90 -1.72 31.24
N ARG A 53 -10.95 -2.97 31.70
CA ARG A 53 -11.29 -3.34 33.09
C ARG A 53 -10.44 -2.68 34.18
N SER A 54 -9.21 -2.26 33.84
CA SER A 54 -8.30 -1.58 34.77
C SER A 54 -8.58 -0.09 34.92
N LEU A 55 -9.45 0.49 34.08
CA LEU A 55 -9.75 1.91 34.08
C LEU A 55 -11.04 2.20 34.88
N PRO A 56 -11.11 3.35 35.57
CA PRO A 56 -12.31 3.76 36.29
C PRO A 56 -13.40 4.21 35.30
N ALA A 57 -14.67 4.14 35.73
CA ALA A 57 -15.82 4.54 34.91
C ALA A 57 -15.69 5.95 34.32
N VAL A 58 -15.14 6.91 35.07
CA VAL A 58 -14.91 8.29 34.61
C VAL A 58 -14.00 8.37 33.38
N ALA A 59 -13.06 7.46 33.24
CA ALA A 59 -12.21 7.40 32.04
C ALA A 59 -13.00 6.89 30.82
N ILE A 60 -13.90 5.96 31.02
CA ILE A 60 -14.81 5.46 29.97
C ILE A 60 -15.79 6.56 29.54
N ASP A 61 -16.37 7.27 30.51
CA ASP A 61 -17.30 8.38 30.25
C ASP A 61 -16.62 9.49 29.44
N GLU A 62 -15.38 9.83 29.77
CA GLU A 62 -14.59 10.82 29.06
C GLU A 62 -14.28 10.36 27.60
N ALA A 63 -14.00 9.07 27.41
CA ALA A 63 -13.79 8.53 26.06
C ALA A 63 -15.08 8.58 25.21
N ILE A 64 -16.23 8.23 25.80
CA ILE A 64 -17.54 8.32 25.13
C ILE A 64 -17.87 9.79 24.78
N LEU A 65 -17.56 10.73 25.68
CA LEU A 65 -17.75 12.15 25.42
C LEU A 65 -16.93 12.58 24.19
N LYS A 66 -15.65 12.22 24.12
CA LYS A 66 -14.78 12.52 22.96
C LYS A 66 -15.25 11.87 21.67
N LEU A 67 -15.86 10.69 21.72
CA LEU A 67 -16.46 10.05 20.55
C LEU A 67 -17.70 10.78 20.04
N ASN A 68 -18.46 11.41 20.92
CA ASN A 68 -19.69 12.13 20.56
C ASN A 68 -19.46 13.60 20.19
N ASP A 69 -18.31 14.17 20.56
CA ASP A 69 -18.00 15.58 20.33
C ASP A 69 -16.63 15.72 19.68
N PHE A 70 -16.62 15.74 18.36
CA PHE A 70 -15.43 16.10 17.58
C PHE A 70 -15.34 17.61 17.46
N ASP A 71 -14.21 18.17 17.85
CA ASP A 71 -13.90 19.57 17.59
C ASP A 71 -14.18 19.95 16.13
N ALA A 72 -14.47 21.20 15.88
CA ALA A 72 -14.88 21.72 14.57
C ALA A 72 -14.03 21.18 13.39
N GLY A 73 -14.66 21.00 12.24
CA GLY A 73 -13.98 20.55 11.04
C GLY A 73 -14.91 19.92 10.00
N SER A 74 -14.36 19.63 8.83
CA SER A 74 -15.05 18.90 7.77
C SER A 74 -15.30 17.45 8.18
N LEU A 75 -16.18 16.76 7.44
CA LEU A 75 -16.39 15.32 7.58
C LEU A 75 -15.05 14.55 7.60
N LEU A 76 -14.15 14.87 6.66
CA LEU A 76 -12.85 14.20 6.57
C LEU A 76 -11.98 14.45 7.81
N GLN A 77 -11.93 15.67 8.34
CA GLN A 77 -11.15 15.97 9.54
C GLN A 77 -11.66 15.22 10.76
N LYS A 78 -12.99 15.14 10.94
CA LYS A 78 -13.60 14.34 12.01
C LYS A 78 -13.32 12.84 11.83
N ASN A 79 -13.38 12.35 10.61
CA ASN A 79 -13.05 10.97 10.31
C ASN A 79 -11.56 10.64 10.57
N ILE A 80 -10.63 11.58 10.32
CA ILE A 80 -9.21 11.43 10.66
C ILE A 80 -9.04 11.25 12.17
N ILE A 81 -9.69 12.11 12.97
CA ILE A 81 -9.65 12.03 14.44
C ILE A 81 -10.23 10.69 14.91
N PHE A 82 -11.38 10.30 14.37
CA PHE A 82 -12.00 9.03 14.72
C PHE A 82 -11.12 7.83 14.36
N MET A 83 -10.51 7.81 13.17
CA MET A 83 -9.63 6.72 12.76
C MET A 83 -8.38 6.63 13.63
N ASP A 84 -7.85 7.76 14.10
CA ASP A 84 -6.76 7.75 15.09
C ASP A 84 -7.22 7.13 16.42
N TYR A 85 -8.41 7.52 16.91
CA TYR A 85 -9.01 6.90 18.09
C TYR A 85 -9.23 5.39 17.92
N LEU A 86 -9.73 4.98 16.75
CA LEU A 86 -9.98 3.57 16.43
C LEU A 86 -8.69 2.75 16.47
N GLN A 87 -7.65 3.23 15.77
CA GLN A 87 -6.38 2.52 15.60
C GLN A 87 -5.50 2.56 16.85
N ASN A 88 -5.55 3.64 17.63
CA ASN A 88 -4.58 3.93 18.69
C ASN A 88 -5.19 4.01 20.09
N GLY A 89 -6.52 4.07 20.17
CA GLY A 89 -7.26 4.33 21.40
C GLY A 89 -7.35 5.82 21.72
N ILE A 90 -8.21 6.15 22.67
CA ILE A 90 -8.49 7.53 23.09
C ILE A 90 -7.68 7.86 24.32
N THR A 91 -6.78 8.82 24.22
CA THR A 91 -6.12 9.37 25.41
C THR A 91 -7.08 10.24 26.18
N VAL A 92 -7.38 9.86 27.42
CA VAL A 92 -8.26 10.58 28.33
C VAL A 92 -7.50 11.08 29.55
N LYS A 93 -7.92 12.24 30.08
CA LYS A 93 -7.45 12.78 31.36
C LYS A 93 -8.59 12.77 32.34
N TYR A 94 -8.36 12.28 33.54
CA TYR A 94 -9.38 12.17 34.57
C TYR A 94 -8.76 12.32 35.96
N ALA A 95 -9.55 12.66 36.94
CA ALA A 95 -9.11 12.79 38.33
C ALA A 95 -9.60 11.60 39.18
N VAL A 96 -8.68 11.01 39.93
CA VAL A 96 -9.02 9.99 40.97
C VAL A 96 -8.42 10.44 42.30
N LYS A 97 -9.31 10.62 43.29
CA LYS A 97 -8.93 11.07 44.65
C LYS A 97 -8.11 12.39 44.65
N GLY A 98 -8.42 13.29 43.72
CA GLY A 98 -7.75 14.59 43.61
C GLY A 98 -6.44 14.59 42.81
N GLU A 99 -6.00 13.44 42.31
CA GLU A 99 -4.82 13.31 41.43
C GLU A 99 -5.25 13.23 39.96
N GLU A 100 -4.63 14.06 39.10
CA GLU A 100 -4.80 13.94 37.64
C GLU A 100 -4.08 12.71 37.11
N ARG A 101 -4.75 11.96 36.27
CA ARG A 101 -4.22 10.78 35.58
C ARG A 101 -4.53 10.84 34.11
N SER A 102 -3.69 10.22 33.30
CA SER A 102 -3.90 10.02 31.87
C SER A 102 -3.84 8.54 31.54
N SER A 103 -4.75 8.08 30.69
CA SER A 103 -4.79 6.69 30.23
C SER A 103 -5.30 6.62 28.80
N VAL A 104 -5.02 5.51 28.12
CA VAL A 104 -5.56 5.22 26.78
C VAL A 104 -6.72 4.25 26.92
N VAL A 105 -7.90 4.64 26.44
CA VAL A 105 -9.10 3.79 26.35
C VAL A 105 -9.09 3.11 24.99
N LYS A 106 -9.04 1.79 24.97
CA LYS A 106 -9.10 0.99 23.73
C LYS A 106 -10.55 0.86 23.28
N LEU A 107 -10.79 1.09 21.99
CA LEU A 107 -12.09 0.90 21.36
C LEU A 107 -12.28 -0.52 20.79
N ILE A 108 -11.18 -1.15 20.41
CA ILE A 108 -11.11 -2.47 19.75
C ILE A 108 -10.00 -3.29 20.42
N ASP A 109 -10.22 -4.58 20.60
CA ASP A 109 -9.16 -5.56 20.86
C ASP A 109 -8.68 -6.12 19.51
N TYR A 110 -7.49 -5.72 19.08
CA TYR A 110 -6.89 -6.15 17.83
C TYR A 110 -6.13 -7.47 17.92
N ILE A 111 -5.99 -8.02 19.12
CA ILE A 111 -5.25 -9.27 19.37
C ILE A 111 -6.20 -10.45 19.39
N ASP A 112 -7.35 -10.28 20.02
CA ASP A 112 -8.33 -11.32 20.25
C ASP A 112 -9.69 -10.85 19.71
N ALA A 113 -10.06 -11.36 18.53
CA ALA A 113 -11.28 -10.95 17.85
C ALA A 113 -12.55 -11.27 18.67
N ASP A 114 -12.52 -12.35 19.44
CA ASP A 114 -13.68 -12.79 20.23
C ASP A 114 -14.00 -11.87 21.43
N LYS A 115 -13.11 -10.94 21.74
CA LYS A 115 -13.40 -9.90 22.75
C LYS A 115 -14.22 -8.73 22.21
N ASN A 116 -14.42 -8.68 20.90
CA ASN A 116 -15.23 -7.65 20.27
C ASN A 116 -16.61 -8.19 19.90
N ASP A 117 -17.58 -7.32 19.87
CA ASP A 117 -18.94 -7.64 19.42
C ASP A 117 -19.07 -7.20 17.96
N PHE A 118 -19.44 -8.14 17.08
CA PHE A 118 -19.61 -7.91 15.65
C PHE A 118 -21.08 -8.05 15.27
N TYR A 119 -21.66 -7.00 14.70
CA TYR A 119 -23.04 -7.00 14.24
C TYR A 119 -23.13 -6.68 12.74
N VAL A 120 -23.99 -7.39 12.03
CA VAL A 120 -24.48 -7.03 10.72
C VAL A 120 -25.90 -6.49 10.89
N VAL A 121 -26.09 -5.20 10.62
CA VAL A 121 -27.36 -4.51 10.85
C VAL A 121 -27.92 -4.06 9.50
N ASN A 122 -29.10 -4.52 9.13
CA ASN A 122 -29.74 -4.16 7.88
C ASN A 122 -30.91 -3.20 8.07
N GLN A 123 -31.27 -2.49 6.99
CA GLN A 123 -32.38 -1.53 6.90
C GLN A 123 -32.28 -0.43 7.98
N TYR A 124 -31.05 0.05 8.23
CA TYR A 124 -30.77 1.00 9.29
C TYR A 124 -31.24 2.41 8.93
N THR A 125 -32.30 2.86 9.61
CA THR A 125 -32.81 4.23 9.45
C THR A 125 -31.97 5.22 10.22
N PHE A 126 -31.53 6.31 9.56
CA PHE A 126 -30.82 7.42 10.15
C PHE A 126 -31.41 8.76 9.74
N VAL A 127 -31.54 9.69 10.67
CA VAL A 127 -32.18 11.00 10.45
C VAL A 127 -31.25 12.12 10.87
N GLU A 128 -30.90 13.00 9.96
CA GLU A 128 -30.05 14.18 10.23
C GLU A 128 -30.50 15.37 9.37
N ASN A 129 -30.57 16.54 9.95
CA ASN A 129 -30.93 17.79 9.27
C ASN A 129 -32.25 17.71 8.46
N GLY A 130 -33.21 16.93 8.93
CA GLY A 130 -34.49 16.70 8.24
C GLY A 130 -34.41 15.65 7.12
N ASN A 131 -33.23 15.11 6.81
CA ASN A 131 -33.06 14.02 5.88
C ASN A 131 -33.29 12.69 6.60
N ASN A 132 -34.14 11.86 6.06
CA ASN A 132 -34.38 10.49 6.51
C ASN A 132 -33.81 9.53 5.46
N ARG A 133 -32.82 8.73 5.85
CA ARG A 133 -32.16 7.75 5.00
C ARG A 133 -32.24 6.36 5.63
N ARG A 134 -32.44 5.36 4.79
CA ARG A 134 -32.44 3.95 5.18
C ARG A 134 -31.32 3.25 4.41
N LEU A 135 -30.34 2.77 5.16
CA LEU A 135 -29.14 2.15 4.64
C LEU A 135 -29.33 0.64 4.60
N ASP A 136 -28.83 0.00 3.54
CA ASP A 136 -29.04 -1.43 3.34
C ASP A 136 -28.36 -2.25 4.43
N ILE A 137 -27.02 -2.17 4.56
CA ILE A 137 -26.25 -2.89 5.58
C ILE A 137 -25.22 -1.98 6.22
N ILE A 138 -25.10 -2.05 7.54
CA ILE A 138 -23.99 -1.47 8.31
C ILE A 138 -23.37 -2.55 9.19
N LEU A 139 -22.04 -2.66 9.16
CA LEU A 139 -21.32 -3.47 10.15
C LEU A 139 -20.93 -2.59 11.32
N PHE A 140 -21.38 -3.01 12.49
CA PHE A 140 -20.97 -2.42 13.78
C PHE A 140 -19.95 -3.34 14.45
N ILE A 141 -18.89 -2.74 14.97
CA ILE A 141 -17.96 -3.41 15.88
C ILE A 141 -17.95 -2.63 17.19
N ASN A 142 -18.27 -3.29 18.29
CA ASN A 142 -18.36 -2.67 19.61
C ASN A 142 -19.29 -1.44 19.65
N GLY A 143 -20.36 -1.44 18.84
CA GLY A 143 -21.29 -0.32 18.74
C GLY A 143 -20.86 0.83 17.82
N LEU A 144 -19.73 0.71 17.13
CA LEU A 144 -19.19 1.68 16.16
C LEU A 144 -19.59 1.30 14.73
N PRO A 145 -20.22 2.18 13.93
CA PRO A 145 -20.68 1.89 12.55
C PRO A 145 -19.50 2.02 11.55
N LEU A 146 -18.68 0.96 11.45
CA LEU A 146 -17.40 1.04 10.74
C LEU A 146 -17.50 0.80 9.23
N VAL A 147 -18.44 -0.05 8.78
CA VAL A 147 -18.57 -0.39 7.36
C VAL A 147 -19.99 -0.13 6.91
N LEU A 148 -20.15 0.63 5.84
CA LEU A 148 -21.43 0.88 5.19
C LEU A 148 -21.45 0.19 3.83
N MET A 149 -22.50 -0.58 3.58
CA MET A 149 -22.70 -1.30 2.32
C MET A 149 -24.00 -0.85 1.65
N GLU A 150 -23.87 -0.50 0.39
CA GLU A 150 -25.00 -0.18 -0.48
C GLU A 150 -25.14 -1.27 -1.52
N LEU A 151 -26.33 -1.89 -1.55
CA LEU A 151 -26.65 -3.01 -2.41
C LEU A 151 -27.55 -2.56 -3.55
N LYS A 152 -27.42 -3.16 -4.71
CA LYS A 152 -28.29 -2.93 -5.87
C LYS A 152 -28.76 -4.25 -6.45
N SER A 153 -29.95 -4.22 -7.03
CA SER A 153 -30.53 -5.42 -7.67
C SER A 153 -29.72 -5.86 -8.87
N PRO A 154 -29.33 -7.13 -8.96
CA PRO A 154 -28.60 -7.68 -10.10
C PRO A 154 -29.41 -7.77 -11.41
N SER A 155 -30.71 -7.47 -11.37
CA SER A 155 -31.62 -7.58 -12.52
C SER A 155 -31.68 -6.33 -13.40
N LYS A 156 -30.97 -5.27 -13.06
CA LYS A 156 -30.96 -4.01 -13.84
C LYS A 156 -29.56 -3.78 -14.38
N ASP A 157 -29.49 -3.61 -15.71
CA ASP A 157 -28.31 -3.35 -16.53
C ASP A 157 -27.11 -2.64 -15.81
N GLU A 158 -25.90 -2.87 -16.31
CA GLU A 158 -24.52 -2.37 -16.07
C GLU A 158 -24.27 -1.14 -15.17
N VAL A 159 -25.30 -0.50 -14.61
CA VAL A 159 -25.25 0.78 -13.85
C VAL A 159 -25.35 0.57 -12.33
N GLY A 160 -25.41 -0.68 -11.86
CA GLY A 160 -25.66 -0.98 -10.42
C GLY A 160 -24.60 -0.40 -9.49
N ALA A 161 -23.33 -0.67 -9.72
CA ALA A 161 -22.22 -0.22 -8.88
C ALA A 161 -22.04 1.31 -8.88
N GLU A 162 -22.26 1.98 -10.03
CA GLU A 162 -22.19 3.45 -10.11
C GLU A 162 -23.36 4.09 -9.34
N ASN A 163 -24.56 3.51 -9.41
CA ASN A 163 -25.70 3.99 -8.64
C ASN A 163 -25.49 3.81 -7.14
N ALA A 164 -24.94 2.67 -6.70
CA ALA A 164 -24.58 2.45 -5.30
C ALA A 164 -23.54 3.48 -4.81
N TYR A 165 -22.51 3.73 -5.62
CA TYR A 165 -21.51 4.76 -5.33
C TYR A 165 -22.13 6.15 -5.18
N ASN A 166 -22.97 6.58 -6.13
CA ASN A 166 -23.64 7.87 -6.10
C ASN A 166 -24.57 7.99 -4.88
N GLN A 167 -25.24 6.89 -4.50
CA GLN A 167 -26.08 6.87 -3.31
C GLN A 167 -25.26 7.07 -2.02
N ILE A 168 -24.12 6.41 -1.88
CA ILE A 168 -23.20 6.66 -0.75
C ILE A 168 -22.75 8.13 -0.73
N ARG A 169 -22.43 8.71 -1.89
CA ARG A 169 -22.06 10.14 -1.98
C ARG A 169 -23.19 11.07 -1.52
N ASN A 170 -24.43 10.76 -1.85
CA ASN A 170 -25.60 11.49 -1.38
C ASN A 170 -25.76 11.34 0.15
N TYR A 171 -25.58 10.14 0.69
CA TYR A 171 -25.62 9.93 2.15
C TYR A 171 -24.58 10.76 2.89
N MET A 172 -23.36 10.90 2.35
CA MET A 172 -22.33 11.75 2.95
C MET A 172 -22.74 13.22 3.04
N GLN A 173 -23.62 13.71 2.14
CA GLN A 173 -24.16 15.06 2.18
C GLN A 173 -25.35 15.18 3.13
N ASP A 174 -26.25 14.20 3.09
CA ASP A 174 -27.52 14.23 3.80
C ASP A 174 -27.39 13.87 5.28
N ILE A 175 -26.51 12.95 5.61
CA ILE A 175 -26.33 12.37 6.95
C ILE A 175 -24.83 12.24 7.29
N PRO A 176 -24.06 13.34 7.24
CA PRO A 176 -22.60 13.33 7.38
C PRO A 176 -22.10 12.77 8.71
N SER A 177 -22.86 12.88 9.80
CA SER A 177 -22.42 12.44 11.13
C SER A 177 -22.21 10.94 11.22
N LEU A 178 -22.94 10.13 10.45
CA LEU A 178 -22.71 8.68 10.37
C LEU A 178 -21.33 8.36 9.78
N PHE A 179 -20.88 9.18 8.82
CA PHE A 179 -19.60 8.98 8.13
C PHE A 179 -18.37 9.48 8.91
N TYR A 180 -18.56 10.18 10.04
CA TYR A 180 -17.44 10.48 10.93
C TYR A 180 -16.78 9.19 11.45
N TYR A 181 -17.57 8.13 11.60
CA TYR A 181 -17.14 6.82 12.12
C TYR A 181 -16.87 5.78 11.03
N ASN A 182 -17.09 6.12 9.77
CA ASN A 182 -16.95 5.15 8.69
C ASN A 182 -15.47 4.83 8.41
N ALA A 183 -15.12 3.56 8.39
CA ALA A 183 -13.82 3.07 7.97
C ALA A 183 -13.81 2.67 6.49
N ILE A 184 -14.84 1.93 6.03
CA ILE A 184 -14.93 1.33 4.71
C ILE A 184 -16.33 1.54 4.13
N CYS A 185 -16.40 1.88 2.85
CA CYS A 185 -17.61 1.88 2.05
C CYS A 185 -17.59 0.70 1.09
N VAL A 186 -18.71 0.00 0.94
CA VAL A 186 -18.88 -1.13 0.01
C VAL A 186 -20.00 -0.82 -0.95
N ILE A 187 -19.77 -1.11 -2.22
CA ILE A 187 -20.77 -1.10 -3.29
C ILE A 187 -20.90 -2.50 -3.86
N SER A 188 -22.12 -3.00 -4.00
CA SER A 188 -22.32 -4.38 -4.41
C SER A 188 -23.61 -4.54 -5.21
N ASP A 189 -23.53 -5.32 -6.30
CA ASP A 189 -24.68 -5.68 -7.16
C ASP A 189 -24.70 -7.17 -7.54
N LEU A 190 -24.08 -8.03 -6.73
CA LEU A 190 -23.82 -9.46 -6.93
C LEU A 190 -22.68 -9.74 -7.91
N SER A 191 -22.64 -9.08 -9.07
CA SER A 191 -21.60 -9.26 -10.09
C SER A 191 -20.36 -8.43 -9.79
N THR A 192 -20.56 -7.26 -9.17
CA THR A 192 -19.53 -6.29 -8.82
C THR A 192 -19.57 -6.05 -7.32
N ASN A 193 -18.49 -6.44 -6.63
CA ASN A 193 -18.35 -6.27 -5.19
C ASN A 193 -17.06 -5.51 -4.93
N LYS A 194 -17.17 -4.24 -4.50
CA LYS A 194 -16.01 -3.37 -4.36
C LYS A 194 -16.02 -2.60 -3.04
N ALA A 195 -14.84 -2.41 -2.47
CA ALA A 195 -14.62 -1.61 -1.27
C ALA A 195 -13.78 -0.38 -1.56
N GLY A 196 -14.06 0.69 -0.86
CA GLY A 196 -13.35 1.95 -0.93
C GLY A 196 -13.52 2.76 0.35
N THR A 197 -13.23 4.05 0.29
CA THR A 197 -13.30 4.97 1.43
C THR A 197 -14.15 6.19 1.11
N ILE A 198 -14.46 6.98 2.11
CA ILE A 198 -15.20 8.25 1.96
C ILE A 198 -14.54 9.24 0.98
N THR A 199 -13.26 9.09 0.70
CA THR A 199 -12.53 9.96 -0.25
C THR A 199 -12.25 9.30 -1.60
N SER A 200 -12.58 8.01 -1.76
CA SER A 200 -12.33 7.28 -3.00
C SER A 200 -13.26 7.74 -4.12
N GLY A 201 -12.71 7.99 -5.31
CA GLY A 201 -13.49 8.00 -6.55
C GLY A 201 -13.93 6.57 -6.90
N LEU A 202 -14.91 6.42 -7.80
CA LEU A 202 -15.39 5.10 -8.22
C LEU A 202 -14.26 4.21 -8.76
N ASP A 203 -13.30 4.80 -9.47
CA ASP A 203 -12.08 4.17 -10.01
C ASP A 203 -11.13 3.63 -8.93
N ARG A 204 -11.35 4.00 -7.67
CA ARG A 204 -10.57 3.57 -6.50
C ARG A 204 -11.31 2.60 -5.60
N PHE A 205 -12.51 2.21 -5.96
CA PHE A 205 -13.18 1.10 -5.33
C PHE A 205 -12.64 -0.19 -5.95
N MET A 206 -12.12 -1.08 -5.11
CA MET A 206 -11.40 -2.29 -5.53
C MET A 206 -12.15 -3.54 -5.09
N GLU A 207 -12.10 -4.56 -5.92
CA GLU A 207 -12.55 -5.91 -5.58
C GLU A 207 -11.58 -6.57 -4.60
N TRP A 208 -12.06 -7.61 -3.92
CA TRP A 208 -11.23 -8.47 -3.10
C TRP A 208 -11.32 -9.90 -3.65
N LYS A 209 -10.28 -10.37 -4.33
CA LYS A 209 -10.34 -11.52 -5.22
C LYS A 209 -9.75 -12.81 -4.66
N THR A 210 -9.41 -12.85 -3.37
CA THR A 210 -8.88 -14.06 -2.74
C THR A 210 -9.22 -14.10 -1.26
N LYS A 211 -9.43 -15.32 -0.73
CA LYS A 211 -9.70 -15.55 0.70
C LYS A 211 -8.42 -15.74 1.53
N ASP A 212 -7.32 -16.13 0.91
CA ASP A 212 -6.07 -16.57 1.57
C ASP A 212 -4.78 -15.97 0.99
N GLY A 213 -4.88 -15.21 -0.10
CA GLY A 213 -3.73 -14.64 -0.80
C GLY A 213 -3.17 -15.53 -1.91
N ASP A 214 -3.92 -16.55 -2.32
CA ASP A 214 -3.66 -17.31 -3.53
C ASP A 214 -4.39 -16.64 -4.71
N TYR A 215 -3.62 -16.33 -5.77
CA TYR A 215 -4.12 -15.60 -6.95
C TYR A 215 -4.43 -16.50 -8.14
N GLU A 216 -4.34 -17.82 -8.02
CA GLU A 216 -4.51 -18.73 -9.16
C GLU A 216 -5.89 -18.67 -9.81
N ASN A 217 -6.92 -18.22 -9.11
CA ASN A 217 -8.30 -18.16 -9.58
C ASN A 217 -8.96 -16.80 -9.41
N THR A 218 -8.24 -15.71 -9.65
CA THR A 218 -8.75 -14.34 -9.45
C THR A 218 -9.48 -13.75 -10.65
N ALA A 219 -9.55 -14.45 -11.79
CA ALA A 219 -10.21 -13.97 -13.02
C ALA A 219 -11.69 -13.64 -12.83
N TYR A 220 -12.36 -14.35 -11.92
CA TYR A 220 -13.74 -14.08 -11.53
C TYR A 220 -13.82 -14.01 -10.01
N ALA A 221 -13.96 -12.81 -9.46
CA ALA A 221 -14.27 -12.64 -8.05
C ALA A 221 -15.67 -13.24 -7.79
N GLN A 222 -15.69 -14.39 -7.13
CA GLN A 222 -16.95 -14.97 -6.68
C GLN A 222 -17.52 -14.07 -5.58
N PHE A 223 -18.83 -13.97 -5.53
CA PHE A 223 -19.55 -13.16 -4.56
C PHE A 223 -19.09 -13.42 -3.10
N ASP A 224 -19.00 -14.68 -2.69
CA ASP A 224 -18.55 -15.08 -1.36
C ASP A 224 -17.07 -14.73 -1.10
N THR A 225 -16.23 -14.76 -2.13
CA THR A 225 -14.80 -14.46 -2.03
C THR A 225 -14.55 -13.02 -1.56
N PHE A 226 -15.34 -12.06 -2.04
CA PHE A 226 -15.22 -10.68 -1.60
C PHE A 226 -15.53 -10.54 -0.10
N TYR A 227 -16.68 -11.06 0.34
CA TYR A 227 -17.13 -10.92 1.71
C TYR A 227 -16.27 -11.74 2.68
N GLU A 228 -16.08 -13.02 2.43
CA GLU A 228 -15.24 -13.87 3.29
C GLU A 228 -13.76 -13.48 3.21
N GLY A 229 -13.30 -13.02 2.04
CA GLY A 229 -11.93 -12.58 1.84
C GLY A 229 -11.59 -11.32 2.63
N MET A 230 -12.49 -10.35 2.73
CA MET A 230 -12.21 -9.07 3.38
C MET A 230 -12.71 -9.00 4.82
N PHE A 231 -13.85 -9.62 5.13
CA PHE A 231 -14.59 -9.38 6.36
C PHE A 231 -14.51 -10.53 7.39
N GLN A 232 -13.64 -11.53 7.22
CA GLN A 232 -13.25 -12.40 8.32
C GLN A 232 -12.80 -11.53 9.49
N LYS A 233 -13.27 -11.83 10.72
CA LYS A 233 -13.12 -10.95 11.89
C LYS A 233 -11.69 -10.51 12.13
N GLU A 234 -10.75 -11.43 12.18
CA GLU A 234 -9.32 -11.14 12.41
C GLU A 234 -8.73 -10.29 11.28
N ARG A 235 -9.12 -10.59 10.02
CA ARG A 235 -8.65 -9.83 8.87
C ARG A 235 -9.23 -8.43 8.83
N LEU A 236 -10.53 -8.29 9.09
CA LEU A 236 -11.15 -6.97 9.17
C LEU A 236 -10.49 -6.11 10.26
N LEU A 237 -10.25 -6.67 11.44
CA LEU A 237 -9.55 -5.97 12.51
C LEU A 237 -8.14 -5.55 12.08
N ASP A 238 -7.42 -6.42 11.41
CA ASP A 238 -6.10 -6.13 10.89
C ASP A 238 -6.11 -5.03 9.82
N ILE A 239 -7.08 -5.07 8.90
CA ILE A 239 -7.28 -4.01 7.89
C ILE A 239 -7.55 -2.68 8.58
N LEU A 240 -8.46 -2.64 9.54
CA LEU A 240 -8.82 -1.42 10.28
C LEU A 240 -7.62 -0.81 10.99
N LYS A 241 -6.77 -1.63 11.59
CA LYS A 241 -5.61 -1.17 12.34
C LYS A 241 -4.44 -0.76 11.44
N ASN A 242 -4.12 -1.56 10.42
CA ASN A 242 -2.82 -1.54 9.76
C ASN A 242 -2.86 -1.21 8.28
N PHE A 243 -4.04 -1.24 7.64
CA PHE A 243 -4.16 -1.13 6.18
C PHE A 243 -5.12 -0.03 5.71
N ILE A 244 -5.46 0.89 6.62
CA ILE A 244 -6.14 2.15 6.32
C ILE A 244 -5.26 3.29 6.80
N LEU A 245 -4.93 4.23 5.90
CA LEU A 245 -4.12 5.39 6.20
C LEU A 245 -4.69 6.66 5.57
N PHE A 246 -4.22 7.82 6.04
CA PHE A 246 -4.43 9.09 5.38
C PHE A 246 -3.11 9.56 4.76
N SER A 247 -3.19 10.01 3.50
CA SER A 247 -2.06 10.55 2.75
C SER A 247 -2.40 11.94 2.24
N GLY A 248 -1.48 12.86 2.33
CA GLY A 248 -1.65 14.23 1.86
C GLY A 248 -1.12 15.27 2.84
N ASP A 249 -1.22 16.51 2.44
CA ASP A 249 -0.80 17.67 3.21
C ASP A 249 -1.94 18.69 3.31
N GLY A 250 -2.09 19.28 4.48
CA GLY A 250 -3.05 20.37 4.74
C GLY A 250 -4.49 20.04 4.34
N GLN A 251 -5.00 20.72 3.31
CA GLN A 251 -6.40 20.59 2.89
C GLN A 251 -6.68 19.44 1.92
N LYS A 252 -5.65 18.80 1.35
CA LYS A 252 -5.79 17.72 0.37
C LYS A 252 -5.32 16.40 0.97
N GLN A 253 -6.14 15.85 1.85
CA GLN A 253 -5.90 14.54 2.43
C GLN A 253 -6.86 13.52 1.81
N PHE A 254 -6.35 12.33 1.59
CA PHE A 254 -7.10 11.19 1.06
C PHE A 254 -6.98 10.04 2.03
N LYS A 255 -8.11 9.40 2.33
CA LYS A 255 -8.16 8.14 3.05
C LYS A 255 -7.92 7.01 2.06
N ILE A 256 -6.98 6.16 2.35
CA ILE A 256 -6.53 5.07 1.48
C ILE A 256 -6.77 3.75 2.21
N LEU A 257 -7.44 2.83 1.52
CA LEU A 257 -7.61 1.44 1.90
C LEU A 257 -6.69 0.60 1.02
N ALA A 258 -5.91 -0.29 1.61
CA ALA A 258 -5.07 -1.22 0.86
C ALA A 258 -5.91 -2.18 0.00
N GLY A 259 -5.46 -2.46 -1.22
CA GLY A 259 -6.01 -3.54 -2.02
C GLY A 259 -5.58 -4.91 -1.49
N TYR A 260 -6.32 -5.97 -1.87
CA TYR A 260 -6.04 -7.33 -1.42
C TYR A 260 -4.61 -7.78 -1.72
N HIS A 261 -4.09 -7.45 -2.92
CA HIS A 261 -2.72 -7.76 -3.32
C HIS A 261 -1.69 -7.08 -2.41
N GLN A 262 -1.95 -5.83 -1.98
CA GLN A 262 -1.08 -5.12 -1.03
C GLN A 262 -1.14 -5.74 0.35
N TYR A 263 -2.34 -6.07 0.83
CA TYR A 263 -2.56 -6.70 2.13
C TYR A 263 -1.78 -8.01 2.26
N PHE A 264 -2.04 -8.96 1.36
CA PHE A 264 -1.42 -10.29 1.44
C PHE A 264 0.09 -10.25 1.20
N ALA A 265 0.54 -9.46 0.22
CA ALA A 265 1.96 -9.33 -0.05
C ALA A 265 2.74 -8.73 1.12
N VAL A 266 2.19 -7.68 1.75
CA VAL A 266 2.82 -7.05 2.92
C VAL A 266 2.84 -8.01 4.11
N ARG A 267 1.76 -8.78 4.35
CA ARG A 267 1.74 -9.79 5.41
C ARG A 267 2.77 -10.90 5.18
N LYS A 268 2.85 -11.44 3.97
CA LYS A 268 3.90 -12.41 3.58
C LYS A 268 5.30 -11.84 3.79
N ALA A 269 5.51 -10.55 3.43
CA ALA A 269 6.78 -9.86 3.61
C ALA A 269 7.18 -9.70 5.09
N ILE A 270 6.24 -9.41 5.98
CA ILE A 270 6.48 -9.31 7.42
C ILE A 270 6.90 -10.67 8.00
N GLU A 271 6.20 -11.74 7.65
CA GLU A 271 6.58 -13.08 8.13
C GLU A 271 7.96 -13.50 7.61
N LYS A 272 8.27 -13.19 6.36
CA LYS A 272 9.60 -13.44 5.79
C LYS A 272 10.68 -12.62 6.51
N ALA A 273 10.43 -11.35 6.81
CA ALA A 273 11.37 -10.48 7.53
C ALA A 273 11.68 -11.00 8.95
N LYS A 274 10.67 -11.47 9.70
CA LYS A 274 10.87 -12.09 11.02
C LYS A 274 11.84 -13.28 11.00
N ILE A 275 11.81 -14.06 9.91
CA ILE A 275 12.71 -15.19 9.70
C ILE A 275 14.09 -14.69 9.27
N ALA A 276 14.14 -13.82 8.24
CA ALA A 276 15.36 -13.34 7.62
C ALA A 276 16.28 -12.61 8.63
N THR A 277 15.71 -11.78 9.51
CA THR A 277 16.47 -11.07 10.56
C THR A 277 17.22 -12.00 11.51
N LYS A 278 16.74 -13.23 11.67
CA LYS A 278 17.34 -14.24 12.54
C LYS A 278 18.27 -15.21 11.80
N THR A 279 18.27 -15.19 10.47
CA THR A 279 18.99 -16.14 9.61
C THR A 279 20.02 -15.44 8.72
N ASP A 280 19.74 -15.36 7.43
CA ASP A 280 20.66 -14.94 6.37
C ASP A 280 20.47 -13.48 5.91
N GLY A 281 19.52 -12.76 6.49
CA GLY A 281 19.20 -11.38 6.11
C GLY A 281 18.46 -11.24 4.77
N LYS A 282 18.04 -12.34 4.13
CA LYS A 282 17.35 -12.31 2.84
C LYS A 282 15.84 -12.22 3.02
N GLY A 283 15.33 -10.98 3.01
CA GLY A 283 13.91 -10.67 3.20
C GLY A 283 13.01 -11.04 2.03
N GLY A 284 13.57 -11.29 0.83
CA GLY A 284 12.85 -11.70 -0.37
C GLY A 284 12.62 -10.57 -1.37
N VAL A 285 11.94 -10.90 -2.46
CA VAL A 285 11.59 -9.97 -3.55
C VAL A 285 10.08 -9.77 -3.61
N PHE A 286 9.65 -8.53 -3.46
CA PHE A 286 8.27 -8.08 -3.60
C PHE A 286 8.08 -7.60 -5.05
N TRP A 287 7.49 -8.47 -5.89
CA TRP A 287 7.30 -8.18 -7.29
C TRP A 287 5.86 -7.80 -7.60
N HIS A 288 5.63 -6.51 -7.72
CA HIS A 288 4.35 -5.94 -8.16
C HIS A 288 4.58 -5.00 -9.34
N THR A 289 3.76 -5.13 -10.37
CA THR A 289 3.91 -4.35 -11.60
C THR A 289 3.85 -2.84 -11.34
N GLN A 290 4.34 -2.06 -12.29
CA GLN A 290 4.28 -0.60 -12.21
C GLN A 290 2.82 -0.13 -12.20
N GLY A 291 2.49 0.85 -11.33
CA GLY A 291 1.12 1.33 -11.15
C GLY A 291 0.28 0.56 -10.11
N SER A 292 0.75 -0.58 -9.59
CA SER A 292 0.05 -1.38 -8.56
C SER A 292 0.02 -0.77 -7.15
N GLY A 293 0.63 0.39 -6.95
CA GLY A 293 0.70 1.03 -5.62
C GLY A 293 1.86 0.56 -4.74
N LYS A 294 2.99 0.10 -5.31
CA LYS A 294 4.19 -0.35 -4.57
C LYS A 294 4.63 0.60 -3.47
N SER A 295 4.67 1.91 -3.75
CA SER A 295 5.07 2.92 -2.76
C SER A 295 4.20 2.90 -1.51
N LEU A 296 2.89 2.66 -1.65
CA LEU A 296 1.98 2.49 -0.52
C LEU A 296 2.20 1.15 0.19
N SER A 297 2.47 0.07 -0.56
CA SER A 297 2.85 -1.22 0.04
C SER A 297 4.12 -1.09 0.89
N MET A 298 5.10 -0.29 0.44
CA MET A 298 6.31 0.02 1.22
C MET A 298 5.98 0.81 2.50
N VAL A 299 5.02 1.75 2.46
CA VAL A 299 4.54 2.47 3.66
C VAL A 299 3.86 1.52 4.65
N PHE A 300 2.93 0.66 4.18
CA PHE A 300 2.29 -0.35 5.03
C PHE A 300 3.31 -1.32 5.63
N TYR A 301 4.26 -1.77 4.83
CA TYR A 301 5.33 -2.64 5.29
C TYR A 301 6.21 -1.96 6.35
N ALA A 302 6.62 -0.71 6.11
CA ALA A 302 7.41 0.07 7.08
C ALA A 302 6.65 0.28 8.40
N HIS A 303 5.33 0.52 8.34
CA HIS A 303 4.48 0.63 9.53
C HIS A 303 4.48 -0.67 10.35
N LEU A 304 4.23 -1.80 9.69
CA LEU A 304 4.14 -3.10 10.34
C LEU A 304 5.49 -3.61 10.88
N LEU A 305 6.60 -3.24 10.23
CA LEU A 305 7.94 -3.58 10.72
C LEU A 305 8.22 -3.01 12.11
N GLN A 306 7.65 -1.84 12.47
CA GLN A 306 7.87 -1.21 13.77
C GLN A 306 7.45 -2.14 14.92
N GLU A 307 6.30 -2.79 14.78
CA GLU A 307 5.79 -3.73 15.77
C GLU A 307 6.44 -5.11 15.62
N ALA A 308 6.62 -5.58 14.39
CA ALA A 308 7.06 -6.95 14.09
C ALA A 308 8.52 -7.22 14.48
N LEU A 309 9.39 -6.19 14.42
CA LEU A 309 10.84 -6.30 14.66
C LEU A 309 11.35 -5.35 15.75
N ASP A 310 10.47 -4.94 16.66
CA ASP A 310 10.81 -4.07 17.79
C ASP A 310 11.53 -2.77 17.36
N SER A 311 10.83 -2.00 16.53
CA SER A 311 11.29 -0.68 16.06
C SER A 311 12.65 -0.70 15.33
N PRO A 312 12.81 -1.43 14.23
CA PRO A 312 14.04 -1.46 13.46
C PRO A 312 14.34 -0.09 12.84
N THR A 313 15.59 0.14 12.49
CA THR A 313 15.94 1.24 11.58
C THR A 313 15.65 0.78 10.14
N ILE A 314 14.86 1.53 9.43
CA ILE A 314 14.50 1.26 8.03
C ILE A 314 15.35 2.15 7.13
N VAL A 315 16.08 1.54 6.21
CA VAL A 315 16.86 2.24 5.17
C VAL A 315 16.16 2.02 3.84
N VAL A 316 15.54 3.07 3.31
CA VAL A 316 14.90 3.03 2.00
C VAL A 316 15.93 3.46 0.95
N MET A 317 16.24 2.57 0.05
CA MET A 317 17.28 2.76 -0.95
C MET A 317 16.69 2.81 -2.35
N THR A 318 17.05 3.85 -3.10
CA THR A 318 16.60 4.09 -4.47
C THR A 318 17.77 4.14 -5.43
N ASP A 319 17.51 3.89 -6.73
CA ASP A 319 18.52 3.95 -7.79
C ASP A 319 18.82 5.39 -8.26
N ARG A 320 17.81 6.27 -8.23
CA ARG A 320 17.90 7.63 -8.75
C ARG A 320 17.42 8.67 -7.76
N ILE A 321 18.00 9.85 -7.82
CA ILE A 321 17.62 10.99 -6.96
C ILE A 321 16.16 11.40 -7.20
N ASP A 322 15.69 11.46 -8.47
CA ASP A 322 14.30 11.84 -8.77
C ASP A 322 13.28 10.84 -8.22
N LEU A 323 13.60 9.55 -8.21
CA LEU A 323 12.77 8.49 -7.63
C LEU A 323 12.81 8.53 -6.10
N ASP A 324 13.96 8.89 -5.53
CA ASP A 324 14.14 9.11 -4.11
C ASP A 324 13.17 10.19 -3.61
N ASP A 325 13.10 11.32 -4.30
CA ASP A 325 12.21 12.44 -3.95
C ASP A 325 10.72 12.08 -4.02
N GLN A 326 10.30 11.30 -5.03
CA GLN A 326 8.89 10.87 -5.16
C GLN A 326 8.50 9.90 -4.03
N LEU A 327 9.32 8.89 -3.77
CA LEU A 327 9.05 7.91 -2.73
C LEU A 327 9.16 8.54 -1.34
N TYR A 328 10.17 9.40 -1.12
CA TYR A 328 10.31 10.18 0.10
C TYR A 328 9.06 11.05 0.37
N THR A 329 8.58 11.77 -0.65
CA THR A 329 7.37 12.58 -0.54
C THR A 329 6.15 11.74 -0.17
N GLN A 330 6.02 10.52 -0.71
CA GLN A 330 4.94 9.61 -0.34
C GLN A 330 5.01 9.21 1.14
N PHE A 331 6.20 8.86 1.63
CA PHE A 331 6.41 8.56 3.06
C PHE A 331 6.15 9.77 3.96
N ALA A 332 6.60 10.95 3.56
CA ALA A 332 6.36 12.20 4.29
C ALA A 332 4.87 12.51 4.43
N LYS A 333 4.07 12.30 3.38
CA LYS A 333 2.61 12.44 3.39
C LYS A 333 1.91 11.44 4.31
N CYS A 334 2.56 10.33 4.64
CA CYS A 334 2.04 9.28 5.52
C CYS A 334 2.72 9.30 6.92
N ALA A 335 3.47 10.35 7.27
CA ALA A 335 4.19 10.45 8.54
C ALA A 335 3.31 10.23 9.79
N PRO A 336 2.05 10.73 9.87
CA PRO A 336 1.16 10.44 11.00
C PRO A 336 0.88 8.94 11.17
N PHE A 337 0.67 8.21 10.07
CA PHE A 337 0.46 6.77 10.08
C PHE A 337 1.73 6.00 10.49
N LEU A 338 2.89 6.43 9.99
CA LEU A 338 4.19 5.87 10.33
C LEU A 338 4.65 6.24 11.74
N ARG A 339 4.05 7.26 12.36
CA ARG A 339 4.42 7.82 13.68
C ARG A 339 5.87 8.27 13.77
N GLN A 340 6.47 8.55 12.65
CA GLN A 340 7.82 9.08 12.55
C GLN A 340 8.02 9.80 11.22
N THR A 341 8.94 10.75 11.22
CA THR A 341 9.31 11.49 10.02
C THR A 341 10.49 10.80 9.37
N ALA A 342 10.38 10.52 8.07
CA ALA A 342 11.48 10.05 7.28
C ALA A 342 12.55 11.15 7.12
N VAL A 343 13.82 10.75 7.07
CA VAL A 343 14.97 11.65 6.87
C VAL A 343 15.73 11.21 5.62
N GLN A 344 16.10 12.17 4.78
CA GLN A 344 16.86 11.92 3.57
C GLN A 344 18.36 12.18 3.81
N ALA A 345 19.20 11.19 3.58
CA ALA A 345 20.65 11.36 3.67
C ALA A 345 21.15 12.26 2.54
N THR A 346 21.87 13.32 2.86
CA THR A 346 22.36 14.32 1.88
C THR A 346 23.70 13.94 1.27
N SER A 347 24.57 13.25 2.04
CA SER A 347 25.89 12.79 1.60
C SER A 347 26.23 11.43 2.20
N LYS A 348 27.38 10.88 1.86
CA LYS A 348 27.93 9.64 2.44
C LYS A 348 28.24 9.80 3.93
N GLU A 349 28.83 10.93 4.29
CA GLU A 349 29.16 11.29 5.67
C GLU A 349 27.87 11.43 6.48
N ASN A 350 26.85 12.09 5.93
CA ASN A 350 25.56 12.24 6.59
C ASN A 350 24.83 10.90 6.75
N LEU A 351 24.92 9.98 5.79
CA LEU A 351 24.39 8.62 5.95
C LEU A 351 25.06 7.90 7.12
N ARG A 352 26.39 8.04 7.28
CA ARG A 352 27.14 7.50 8.39
C ARG A 352 26.67 8.09 9.72
N GLU A 353 26.53 9.41 9.81
CA GLU A 353 26.02 10.11 11.01
C GLU A 353 24.61 9.66 11.39
N LEU A 354 23.73 9.49 10.42
CA LEU A 354 22.34 9.04 10.64
C LEU A 354 22.26 7.61 11.19
N LEU A 355 23.24 6.76 10.86
CA LEU A 355 23.30 5.36 11.30
C LEU A 355 24.17 5.20 12.56
N ASP A 356 25.20 6.05 12.74
CA ASP A 356 26.11 6.00 13.86
C ASP A 356 25.42 6.42 15.16
N GLY A 357 25.66 5.68 16.24
CA GLY A 357 25.05 5.94 17.55
C GLY A 357 23.54 5.68 17.65
N ARG A 358 22.84 5.44 16.54
CA ARG A 358 21.42 5.09 16.56
C ARG A 358 21.24 3.65 17.04
N GLN A 359 20.40 3.46 18.05
CA GLN A 359 20.15 2.12 18.62
C GLN A 359 18.93 1.42 17.99
N ALA A 360 17.89 2.16 17.66
CA ALA A 360 16.63 1.65 17.08
C ALA A 360 15.90 2.75 16.33
N ASN A 361 14.81 2.36 15.65
CA ASN A 361 13.86 3.25 15.00
C ASN A 361 14.47 4.10 13.87
N GLY A 362 13.64 4.88 13.18
CA GLY A 362 14.03 5.80 12.11
C GLY A 362 13.81 5.22 10.72
N ILE A 363 13.40 6.10 9.81
CA ILE A 363 13.29 5.82 8.37
C ILE A 363 14.28 6.75 7.66
N ILE A 364 15.28 6.17 7.01
CA ILE A 364 16.37 6.89 6.35
C ILE A 364 16.30 6.61 4.86
N PHE A 365 16.14 7.65 4.05
CA PHE A 365 16.18 7.59 2.60
C PHE A 365 17.60 7.82 2.10
N THR A 366 18.03 7.03 1.13
CA THR A 366 19.35 7.15 0.54
C THR A 366 19.38 6.57 -0.87
N THR A 367 20.34 7.02 -1.68
CA THR A 367 20.66 6.38 -2.95
C THR A 367 21.80 5.38 -2.77
N MET A 368 21.86 4.37 -3.66
CA MET A 368 22.94 3.37 -3.62
C MET A 368 24.36 3.98 -3.73
N PHE A 369 24.49 5.13 -4.37
CA PHE A 369 25.76 5.81 -4.59
C PHE A 369 26.35 6.47 -3.34
N LYS A 370 25.56 6.55 -2.25
CA LYS A 370 26.04 7.05 -0.94
C LYS A 370 26.69 5.97 -0.09
N PHE A 371 26.65 4.71 -0.54
CA PHE A 371 27.47 3.65 0.05
C PHE A 371 28.84 3.64 -0.56
N GLU A 372 29.87 3.37 0.22
CA GLU A 372 31.23 3.22 -0.23
C GLU A 372 31.95 2.11 0.52
N ARG A 373 32.98 1.56 -0.09
CA ARG A 373 33.86 0.58 0.54
C ARG A 373 34.73 1.31 1.57
N GLY A 374 34.44 1.13 2.83
CA GLY A 374 35.22 1.68 3.94
C GLY A 374 36.01 0.60 4.68
N GLU A 375 36.95 1.00 5.53
CA GLU A 375 37.67 0.08 6.40
C GLU A 375 36.75 -0.57 7.45
N ARG A 376 35.60 0.06 7.75
CA ARG A 376 34.62 -0.42 8.72
C ARG A 376 33.22 -0.31 8.15
N PRO A 377 32.31 -1.26 8.51
CA PRO A 377 30.89 -1.16 8.20
C PRO A 377 30.28 0.16 8.70
N LEU A 378 29.20 0.61 8.06
CA LEU A 378 28.39 1.72 8.57
C LEU A 378 27.68 1.32 9.86
N SER A 379 27.22 0.07 9.95
CA SER A 379 26.63 -0.49 11.16
C SER A 379 26.67 -2.02 11.13
N GLU A 380 26.96 -2.64 12.27
CA GLU A 380 26.90 -4.10 12.45
C GLU A 380 25.58 -4.57 13.09
N ARG A 381 24.62 -3.68 13.25
CA ARG A 381 23.33 -3.96 13.90
C ARG A 381 22.50 -4.91 13.05
N ARG A 382 21.78 -5.83 13.72
CA ARG A 382 20.82 -6.75 13.08
C ARG A 382 19.42 -6.16 12.91
N ASN A 383 19.06 -5.14 13.72
CA ASN A 383 17.74 -4.49 13.63
C ASN A 383 17.73 -3.34 12.59
N ILE A 384 18.32 -3.59 11.44
CA ILE A 384 18.25 -2.71 10.25
C ILE A 384 17.56 -3.49 9.14
N VAL A 385 16.57 -2.85 8.50
CA VAL A 385 15.89 -3.39 7.32
C VAL A 385 16.16 -2.45 6.15
N VAL A 386 16.78 -2.96 5.10
CA VAL A 386 17.03 -2.25 3.85
C VAL A 386 15.92 -2.58 2.85
N MET A 387 15.13 -1.59 2.50
CA MET A 387 14.07 -1.66 1.49
C MET A 387 14.62 -1.07 0.19
N ALA A 388 14.92 -1.91 -0.78
CA ALA A 388 15.48 -1.47 -2.07
C ALA A 388 14.37 -1.32 -3.10
N ASP A 389 14.09 -0.09 -3.53
CA ASP A 389 13.17 0.17 -4.64
C ASP A 389 13.88 -0.05 -5.98
N GLU A 390 13.10 -0.44 -7.00
CA GLU A 390 13.58 -0.84 -8.32
C GLU A 390 14.77 -1.83 -8.24
N ALA A 391 14.62 -2.85 -7.39
CA ALA A 391 15.67 -3.81 -7.03
C ALA A 391 16.33 -4.51 -8.23
N HIS A 392 15.69 -4.46 -9.41
CA HIS A 392 16.25 -4.95 -10.68
C HIS A 392 17.29 -4.01 -11.32
N ARG A 393 17.45 -2.77 -10.82
CA ARG A 393 18.40 -1.79 -11.35
C ARG A 393 19.60 -1.65 -10.42
N GLY A 394 20.79 -1.74 -10.99
CA GLY A 394 22.05 -1.31 -10.37
C GLY A 394 22.56 -2.11 -9.18
N GLN A 395 21.80 -3.06 -8.63
CA GLN A 395 22.19 -3.85 -7.45
C GLN A 395 22.82 -5.19 -7.84
N TYR A 396 23.45 -5.28 -9.00
CA TYR A 396 24.04 -6.50 -9.51
C TYR A 396 25.50 -6.65 -9.09
N GLY A 397 25.85 -7.89 -8.72
CA GLY A 397 27.20 -8.38 -8.59
C GLY A 397 27.72 -8.37 -7.17
N PHE A 398 27.81 -9.59 -6.62
CA PHE A 398 28.73 -9.90 -5.54
C PHE A 398 30.14 -10.16 -6.08
N ASP A 399 30.28 -10.30 -7.42
CA ASP A 399 31.53 -10.66 -8.07
C ASP A 399 32.47 -9.46 -8.20
N GLU A 400 33.74 -9.71 -7.92
CA GLU A 400 34.83 -8.80 -8.23
C GLU A 400 35.25 -9.04 -9.70
N LYS A 401 35.22 -7.99 -10.51
CA LYS A 401 35.67 -8.03 -11.90
C LYS A 401 36.93 -7.19 -12.05
N ILE A 402 37.96 -7.77 -12.63
CA ILE A 402 39.14 -7.02 -13.01
C ILE A 402 38.84 -6.35 -14.36
N VAL A 403 38.84 -5.02 -14.38
CA VAL A 403 38.65 -4.21 -15.59
C VAL A 403 39.96 -3.50 -15.87
N VAL A 404 40.50 -3.69 -17.03
CA VAL A 404 41.71 -2.99 -17.48
C VAL A 404 41.26 -1.65 -18.08
N LYS A 405 41.68 -0.54 -17.47
CA LYS A 405 41.47 0.82 -17.99
C LYS A 405 42.80 1.40 -18.44
N GLU A 406 42.78 2.16 -19.49
CA GLU A 406 43.91 2.92 -19.98
C GLU A 406 43.90 4.30 -19.28
N ASN A 407 45.00 4.66 -18.61
CA ASN A 407 45.18 5.96 -17.99
C ASN A 407 45.44 7.06 -19.02
N GLU A 408 45.44 8.33 -18.61
CA GLU A 408 45.70 9.48 -19.51
C GLU A 408 47.09 9.45 -20.19
N GLN A 409 47.96 8.55 -19.74
CA GLN A 409 49.33 8.36 -20.25
C GLN A 409 49.44 7.14 -21.20
N GLY A 410 48.31 6.43 -21.48
CA GLY A 410 48.27 5.27 -22.38
C GLY A 410 48.70 3.96 -21.73
N GLU A 411 48.89 3.91 -20.39
CA GLU A 411 49.26 2.70 -19.67
C GLU A 411 48.01 1.95 -19.22
N LYS A 412 48.02 0.63 -19.36
CA LYS A 412 46.91 -0.25 -18.96
C LYS A 412 47.04 -0.61 -17.48
N GLU A 413 46.14 -0.10 -16.68
CA GLU A 413 46.02 -0.44 -15.26
C GLU A 413 44.84 -1.38 -15.00
N ALA A 414 45.07 -2.44 -14.23
CA ALA A 414 44.03 -3.36 -13.82
C ALA A 414 43.34 -2.82 -12.55
N HIS A 415 42.07 -2.47 -12.67
CA HIS A 415 41.26 -2.04 -11.55
C HIS A 415 40.27 -3.14 -11.17
N THR A 416 40.19 -3.46 -9.88
CA THR A 416 39.14 -4.33 -9.36
C THR A 416 37.86 -3.52 -9.19
N VAL A 417 36.83 -3.85 -9.96
CA VAL A 417 35.50 -3.27 -9.83
C VAL A 417 34.63 -4.25 -9.06
N VAL A 418 34.11 -3.80 -7.93
CA VAL A 418 33.19 -4.55 -7.07
C VAL A 418 31.77 -4.11 -7.35
N GLY A 419 30.85 -5.06 -7.44
CA GLY A 419 29.45 -4.76 -7.65
C GLY A 419 28.80 -3.99 -6.49
N ASN A 420 27.83 -3.13 -6.79
CA ASN A 420 27.17 -2.28 -5.78
C ASN A 420 26.49 -3.10 -4.66
N ALA A 421 25.92 -4.26 -4.98
CA ALA A 421 25.30 -5.14 -3.98
C ALA A 421 26.33 -5.55 -2.90
N ARG A 422 27.55 -5.85 -3.29
CA ARG A 422 28.62 -6.20 -2.35
C ARG A 422 29.00 -5.02 -1.46
N ILE A 423 29.13 -3.82 -2.04
CA ILE A 423 29.47 -2.61 -1.29
C ILE A 423 28.41 -2.31 -0.22
N ILE A 424 27.13 -2.42 -0.57
CA ILE A 424 26.03 -2.17 0.35
C ILE A 424 26.01 -3.23 1.46
N HIS A 425 26.19 -4.51 1.09
CA HIS A 425 26.23 -5.60 2.04
C HIS A 425 27.42 -5.50 3.00
N ASP A 426 28.61 -5.11 2.50
CA ASP A 426 29.78 -4.90 3.35
C ASP A 426 29.59 -3.69 4.31
N ALA A 427 28.81 -2.69 3.89
CA ALA A 427 28.46 -1.54 4.73
C ALA A 427 27.44 -1.88 5.84
N LEU A 428 26.51 -2.81 5.59
CA LEU A 428 25.47 -3.24 6.55
C LEU A 428 25.38 -4.79 6.59
N PRO A 429 26.40 -5.48 7.07
CA PRO A 429 26.55 -6.94 6.89
C PRO A 429 25.48 -7.79 7.61
N ASN A 430 24.84 -7.25 8.63
CA ASN A 430 23.84 -7.96 9.42
C ASN A 430 22.41 -7.46 9.17
N ALA A 431 22.21 -6.53 8.22
CA ALA A 431 20.88 -6.02 7.90
C ALA A 431 20.02 -7.05 7.16
N THR A 432 18.72 -6.87 7.23
CA THR A 432 17.77 -7.63 6.42
C THR A 432 17.46 -6.85 5.14
N TYR A 433 17.55 -7.49 3.99
CA TYR A 433 17.37 -6.89 2.67
C TYR A 433 16.09 -7.38 2.00
N ILE A 434 15.22 -6.48 1.58
CA ILE A 434 14.05 -6.76 0.79
C ILE A 434 14.06 -5.92 -0.48
N GLY A 435 13.81 -6.56 -1.63
CA GLY A 435 13.75 -5.89 -2.93
C GLY A 435 12.31 -5.64 -3.37
N PHE A 436 12.01 -4.42 -3.81
CA PHE A 436 10.75 -4.05 -4.47
C PHE A 436 11.03 -3.82 -5.95
N THR A 437 10.23 -4.44 -6.82
CA THR A 437 10.43 -4.30 -8.28
C THR A 437 9.11 -4.36 -9.04
N GLY A 438 9.03 -3.63 -10.15
CA GLY A 438 7.89 -3.67 -11.08
C GLY A 438 8.12 -4.48 -12.34
N THR A 439 9.37 -4.81 -12.65
CA THR A 439 9.77 -5.46 -13.89
C THR A 439 10.69 -6.63 -13.63
N PRO A 440 10.21 -7.87 -13.78
CA PRO A 440 11.08 -9.02 -13.75
C PRO A 440 11.90 -9.07 -15.05
N ILE A 441 13.19 -9.22 -14.94
CA ILE A 441 14.05 -9.46 -16.08
C ILE A 441 14.64 -10.87 -15.92
N SER A 442 14.19 -11.81 -16.72
CA SER A 442 14.51 -13.23 -16.59
C SER A 442 16.00 -13.57 -16.66
N ALA A 443 16.81 -12.82 -17.41
CA ALA A 443 18.25 -13.03 -17.50
C ALA A 443 19.04 -12.42 -16.33
N LYS A 444 18.49 -11.40 -15.66
CA LYS A 444 19.08 -10.71 -14.50
C LYS A 444 18.42 -11.13 -13.18
N ASP A 445 17.37 -11.88 -13.27
CA ASP A 445 16.51 -12.32 -12.16
C ASP A 445 17.27 -13.21 -11.17
N ARG A 446 18.17 -14.02 -11.65
CA ARG A 446 19.00 -14.87 -10.81
C ARG A 446 19.82 -14.05 -9.81
N ASN A 447 20.37 -12.92 -10.24
CA ASN A 447 21.16 -12.04 -9.37
C ASN A 447 20.30 -11.31 -8.32
N THR A 448 19.06 -10.91 -8.67
CA THR A 448 18.14 -10.30 -7.71
C THR A 448 17.78 -11.28 -6.58
N ARG A 449 17.51 -12.55 -6.92
CA ARG A 449 17.24 -13.60 -5.93
C ARG A 449 18.49 -13.98 -5.08
N GLU A 450 19.67 -13.88 -5.64
CA GLU A 450 20.91 -14.09 -4.90
C GLU A 450 21.11 -13.04 -3.79
N VAL A 451 20.71 -11.79 -4.04
CA VAL A 451 20.83 -10.67 -3.09
C VAL A 451 19.71 -10.70 -2.05
N PHE A 452 18.47 -10.79 -2.50
CA PHE A 452 17.31 -10.58 -1.64
C PHE A 452 16.61 -11.87 -1.20
N GLY A 453 16.85 -12.99 -1.86
CA GLY A 453 16.13 -14.25 -1.67
C GLY A 453 14.98 -14.43 -2.68
N ASP A 454 14.14 -15.44 -2.44
CA ASP A 454 13.04 -15.81 -3.33
C ASP A 454 11.92 -14.76 -3.37
N TYR A 455 11.06 -14.85 -4.38
CA TYR A 455 9.85 -14.03 -4.45
C TYR A 455 8.95 -14.27 -3.25
N ILE A 456 8.50 -13.16 -2.65
CA ILE A 456 7.51 -13.16 -1.56
C ILE A 456 6.12 -13.23 -2.14
N ASP A 457 5.90 -12.40 -3.13
CA ASP A 457 4.61 -12.21 -3.79
C ASP A 457 4.81 -11.72 -5.22
N ILE A 458 3.90 -12.13 -6.11
CA ILE A 458 3.91 -11.75 -7.52
C ILE A 458 2.52 -11.22 -7.88
N TYR A 459 2.48 -9.94 -8.26
CA TYR A 459 1.30 -9.29 -8.82
C TYR A 459 1.68 -8.71 -10.18
N ASP A 460 1.42 -9.47 -11.22
CA ASP A 460 1.89 -9.17 -12.56
C ASP A 460 1.00 -8.16 -13.30
N MET A 461 1.38 -7.84 -14.54
CA MET A 461 0.66 -6.88 -15.37
C MET A 461 -0.74 -7.40 -15.77
N THR A 462 -0.91 -8.71 -15.94
CA THR A 462 -2.18 -9.31 -16.33
C THR A 462 -3.19 -9.13 -15.22
N GLN A 463 -2.82 -9.51 -14.00
CA GLN A 463 -3.67 -9.31 -12.81
C GLN A 463 -3.97 -7.82 -12.56
N ALA A 464 -2.97 -6.95 -12.71
CA ALA A 464 -3.16 -5.52 -12.50
C ALA A 464 -4.12 -4.88 -13.52
N VAL A 465 -4.15 -5.37 -14.75
CA VAL A 465 -5.12 -4.94 -15.78
C VAL A 465 -6.50 -5.50 -15.49
N GLU A 466 -6.62 -6.77 -15.13
CA GLU A 466 -7.88 -7.41 -14.73
C GLU A 466 -8.53 -6.75 -13.52
N ASP A 467 -7.71 -6.25 -12.59
CA ASP A 467 -8.15 -5.52 -11.40
C ASP A 467 -8.47 -4.05 -11.68
N GLY A 468 -8.18 -3.56 -12.90
CA GLY A 468 -8.29 -2.14 -13.23
C GLY A 468 -7.27 -1.23 -12.51
N ALA A 469 -6.26 -1.81 -11.84
CA ALA A 469 -5.19 -1.07 -11.20
C ALA A 469 -4.27 -0.39 -12.22
N THR A 470 -4.14 -0.98 -13.41
CA THR A 470 -3.45 -0.41 -14.57
C THR A 470 -4.30 -0.52 -15.82
N ARG A 471 -3.92 0.20 -16.87
CA ARG A 471 -4.58 0.11 -18.17
C ARG A 471 -3.77 -0.74 -19.13
N PRO A 472 -4.40 -1.53 -20.03
CA PRO A 472 -3.69 -2.26 -21.06
C PRO A 472 -2.95 -1.29 -21.99
N VAL A 473 -1.71 -1.64 -22.32
CA VAL A 473 -0.91 -0.90 -23.29
C VAL A 473 -1.01 -1.61 -24.63
N TYR A 474 -1.56 -0.90 -25.62
CA TYR A 474 -1.60 -1.38 -27.00
C TYR A 474 -0.38 -0.83 -27.75
N TYR A 475 0.44 -1.72 -28.30
CA TYR A 475 1.58 -1.34 -29.11
C TYR A 475 1.16 -1.36 -30.60
N GLU A 476 1.24 -0.20 -31.24
CA GLU A 476 1.08 -0.08 -32.69
C GLU A 476 2.45 0.22 -33.32
N SER A 477 2.98 -0.75 -34.03
CA SER A 477 4.22 -0.54 -34.79
C SER A 477 3.89 0.17 -36.09
N ARG A 478 4.31 1.41 -36.20
CA ARG A 478 4.23 2.18 -37.47
C ARG A 478 5.62 2.26 -38.07
N VAL A 479 5.80 1.56 -39.20
CA VAL A 479 7.00 1.70 -40.01
C VAL A 479 6.81 2.92 -40.92
N ILE A 480 7.51 3.99 -40.62
CA ILE A 480 7.57 5.13 -41.51
C ILE A 480 8.66 4.80 -42.53
N LYS A 481 8.26 4.51 -43.77
CA LYS A 481 9.22 4.43 -44.88
C LYS A 481 9.65 5.86 -45.22
N LEU A 482 10.86 6.22 -44.79
CA LEU A 482 11.51 7.45 -45.24
C LEU A 482 11.97 7.21 -46.66
N HIS A 483 11.25 7.70 -47.65
CA HIS A 483 11.72 7.77 -49.00
C HIS A 483 12.75 8.92 -49.12
N LEU A 484 14.03 8.60 -49.09
CA LEU A 484 15.06 9.53 -49.55
C LEU A 484 14.89 9.65 -51.06
N ASP A 485 14.84 10.88 -51.55
CA ASP A 485 14.85 11.12 -52.99
C ASP A 485 16.18 10.64 -53.62
N LYS A 486 16.15 10.32 -54.91
CA LYS A 486 17.32 9.75 -55.60
C LYS A 486 18.54 10.69 -55.60
N ASP A 487 18.31 11.99 -55.51
CA ASP A 487 19.38 12.98 -55.54
C ASP A 487 20.10 13.05 -54.18
N THR A 488 19.34 12.91 -53.08
CA THR A 488 19.88 12.80 -51.73
C THR A 488 20.66 11.50 -51.53
N LEU A 489 20.19 10.37 -52.07
CA LEU A 489 20.93 9.10 -52.06
C LEU A 489 22.25 9.20 -52.83
N ALA A 490 22.23 9.80 -54.04
CA ALA A 490 23.43 10.02 -54.85
C ALA A 490 24.44 10.96 -54.17
N LEU A 491 23.97 11.95 -53.41
CA LEU A 491 24.81 12.86 -52.64
C LEU A 491 25.46 12.14 -51.43
N ILE A 492 24.75 11.26 -50.78
CA ILE A 492 25.26 10.42 -49.69
C ILE A 492 26.33 9.48 -50.20
N ASP A 493 26.09 8.80 -51.32
CA ASP A 493 27.06 7.89 -51.97
C ASP A 493 28.34 8.64 -52.39
N ALA A 494 28.19 9.79 -53.05
CA ALA A 494 29.34 10.61 -53.47
C ALA A 494 30.16 11.15 -52.28
N THR A 495 29.49 11.51 -51.18
CA THR A 495 30.15 11.97 -49.96
C THR A 495 30.90 10.81 -49.30
N TYR A 496 30.35 9.61 -49.39
CA TYR A 496 30.94 8.39 -48.86
C TYR A 496 32.20 7.98 -49.61
N ASP A 497 32.14 8.00 -50.94
CA ASP A 497 33.30 7.72 -51.82
C ASP A 497 34.45 8.70 -51.55
N ALA A 498 34.14 9.95 -51.29
CA ALA A 498 35.11 10.97 -50.92
C ALA A 498 35.77 10.74 -49.55
N LEU A 499 34.98 10.26 -48.55
CA LEU A 499 35.48 9.91 -47.23
C LEU A 499 36.31 8.61 -47.24
N GLU A 500 35.94 7.63 -48.07
CA GLU A 500 36.67 6.37 -48.22
C GLU A 500 38.10 6.58 -48.78
N GLN A 501 38.30 7.62 -49.55
CA GLN A 501 39.63 8.00 -50.08
C GLN A 501 40.52 8.74 -49.07
N GLN A 502 39.96 9.20 -47.92
CA GLN A 502 40.66 10.05 -46.94
C GLN A 502 40.82 9.43 -45.57
N SER A 503 40.23 8.25 -45.30
CA SER A 503 40.16 7.66 -43.97
C SER A 503 40.92 6.33 -43.87
N ASP A 504 41.32 5.96 -42.63
CA ASP A 504 41.96 4.66 -42.38
C ASP A 504 40.94 3.50 -42.39
N ALA A 505 41.44 2.27 -42.59
CA ALA A 505 40.62 1.06 -42.77
C ALA A 505 39.68 0.76 -41.55
N ALA A 506 40.07 1.12 -40.35
CA ALA A 506 39.27 0.87 -39.13
C ALA A 506 38.06 1.83 -38.99
N THR A 507 38.27 3.08 -39.41
CA THR A 507 37.22 4.10 -39.46
C THR A 507 36.20 3.80 -40.56
N ILE A 508 36.66 3.30 -41.73
CA ILE A 508 35.82 2.84 -42.84
C ILE A 508 34.93 1.67 -42.40
N GLU A 509 35.47 0.66 -41.71
CA GLU A 509 34.73 -0.52 -41.28
C GLU A 509 33.64 -0.17 -40.22
N LYS A 510 33.97 0.75 -39.31
CA LYS A 510 33.03 1.25 -38.31
C LYS A 510 31.88 2.03 -38.95
N SER A 511 32.18 2.83 -39.95
CA SER A 511 31.19 3.62 -40.70
C SER A 511 30.28 2.73 -41.55
N LYS A 512 30.83 1.71 -42.23
CA LYS A 512 30.07 0.70 -42.99
C LYS A 512 29.09 -0.08 -42.08
N LYS A 513 29.50 -0.41 -40.86
CA LYS A 513 28.66 -1.07 -39.88
C LYS A 513 27.50 -0.18 -39.39
N MET A 514 27.74 1.11 -39.20
CA MET A 514 26.70 2.08 -38.86
C MET A 514 25.70 2.30 -40.01
N LEU A 515 26.18 2.36 -41.25
CA LEU A 515 25.30 2.52 -42.41
C LEU A 515 24.47 1.26 -42.68
N GLY A 516 25.04 0.08 -42.59
CA GLY A 516 24.28 -1.17 -42.69
C GLY A 516 23.19 -1.30 -41.59
N GLN A 517 23.39 -0.71 -40.41
CA GLN A 517 22.37 -0.57 -39.42
C GLN A 517 21.30 0.46 -39.79
N MET A 518 21.68 1.58 -40.41
CA MET A 518 20.74 2.59 -40.93
C MET A 518 19.95 2.07 -42.13
N GLU A 519 20.59 1.35 -43.08
CA GLU A 519 19.89 0.71 -44.21
C GLU A 519 18.87 -0.33 -43.73
N SER A 520 19.15 -1.09 -42.67
CA SER A 520 18.20 -2.02 -42.08
C SER A 520 17.00 -1.32 -41.39
N VAL A 521 17.15 -0.04 -41.06
CA VAL A 521 16.07 0.80 -40.49
C VAL A 521 15.31 1.53 -41.60
N LEU A 522 15.93 1.79 -42.74
CA LEU A 522 15.37 2.52 -43.89
C LEU A 522 14.76 1.60 -44.95
N GLY A 523 15.11 0.32 -44.99
CA GLY A 523 14.57 -0.72 -45.87
C GLY A 523 13.36 -1.39 -45.30
#